data_5b9d0895d2c827b5a6add97a83b2cb3d
#
_entry.id   5b9d0895d2c827b5a6add97a83b2cb3d
#
_cell.length_a   1.000
_cell.length_b   1.000
_cell.length_c   1.000
_cell.angle_alpha   90.00
_cell.angle_beta   90.00
_cell.angle_gamma   90.00
#
_symmetry.space_group_name_H-M   'P 1'
#
loop_
_entity.id
_entity.type
_entity.pdbx_description
1 polymer ?
#
loop_
_entity_poly.entity_id
_entity_poly.type
_entity_poly.pdbx_seq_one_letter_code
_entity_poly.pdbx_strand_id
1 'polypeptide(L)'
;MPAVIHNDTFLRACLRQPTTHTPVWLMRQAGRYLPEYKATRLKAGNSFMGLATNPAYATEVTLQPLERYPLDAAILFSDILTVPDAMGLGLSFGAGEGPRFAHPLRDEAAVNALRAPDMDKLRYVFDAVRSIRIALNGRVPLIGFSGSPWTLASYMVEGAGSDDYRLIKTLLYSRPDLMHRILAVNTEAVTTYLNTQIEAGAQAVMIFDSWGGVLADGAFQRFSLDYTRRVVAGLKRENDGRRVPVIVFTKGGGVWLEEIAAIGADVVGLDWTANLGQARSRVGHQVALQGNLDPSVLFAPPEAVAREGVAVLEAFGRPQRDGVGQDGGWDGHIFNLGHGISQHTPPEHVTALVQAVHAHSRTQRTPV
;
A
#
# COMPACT_ATOMS: atom_id res chain seq x y z
N MET A 1 -25.74 -7.43 10.67
CA MET A 1 -25.10 -6.26 11.28
C MET A 1 -23.65 -6.24 10.85
N PRO A 2 -23.07 -5.09 10.50
CA PRO A 2 -21.62 -5.05 10.19
C PRO A 2 -20.85 -5.59 11.40
N ALA A 3 -19.85 -6.44 11.16
CA ALA A 3 -19.03 -6.99 12.23
C ALA A 3 -18.35 -5.84 12.99
N VAL A 4 -18.46 -5.85 14.31
CA VAL A 4 -17.81 -4.85 15.17
C VAL A 4 -16.29 -4.97 14.97
N ILE A 5 -15.60 -3.87 14.72
CA ILE A 5 -14.14 -3.83 14.72
C ILE A 5 -13.70 -3.55 16.16
N HIS A 6 -12.93 -4.47 16.76
CA HIS A 6 -12.49 -4.34 18.14
C HIS A 6 -11.34 -3.32 18.28
N ASN A 7 -10.44 -3.27 17.29
CA ASN A 7 -9.41 -2.25 17.19
C ASN A 7 -9.59 -1.49 15.87
N ASP A 8 -10.19 -0.30 15.94
CA ASP A 8 -10.41 0.61 14.81
C ASP A 8 -9.37 1.75 14.76
N THR A 9 -8.33 1.70 15.58
CA THR A 9 -7.31 2.76 15.73
C THR A 9 -6.72 3.18 14.39
N PHE A 10 -6.42 2.22 13.51
CA PHE A 10 -5.92 2.49 12.18
C PHE A 10 -6.93 3.30 11.33
N LEU A 11 -8.20 2.90 11.30
CA LEU A 11 -9.22 3.63 10.53
C LEU A 11 -9.45 5.04 11.07
N ARG A 12 -9.45 5.19 12.40
CA ARG A 12 -9.57 6.49 13.05
C ARG A 12 -8.40 7.41 12.66
N ALA A 13 -7.18 6.90 12.69
CA ALA A 13 -6.00 7.66 12.24
C ALA A 13 -6.09 8.06 10.77
N CYS A 14 -6.52 7.15 9.88
CA CYS A 14 -6.75 7.46 8.47
C CYS A 14 -7.77 8.60 8.27
N LEU A 15 -8.80 8.66 9.11
CA LEU A 15 -9.87 9.65 9.06
C LEU A 15 -9.60 10.88 9.94
N ARG A 16 -8.37 11.02 10.43
CA ARG A 16 -7.93 12.14 11.27
C ARG A 16 -8.81 12.31 12.51
N GLN A 17 -9.14 11.20 13.15
CA GLN A 17 -9.89 11.12 14.41
C GLN A 17 -8.95 10.81 15.57
N PRO A 18 -9.32 11.16 16.82
CA PRO A 18 -8.51 10.87 18.00
C PRO A 18 -8.21 9.39 18.15
N THR A 19 -6.96 9.07 18.52
CA THR A 19 -6.48 7.69 18.76
C THR A 19 -5.74 7.61 20.10
N THR A 20 -5.75 6.43 20.73
CA THR A 20 -5.04 6.19 22.00
C THR A 20 -3.53 5.98 21.82
N HIS A 21 -3.11 5.66 20.63
CA HIS A 21 -1.72 5.46 20.21
C HIS A 21 -1.60 5.64 18.70
N THR A 22 -0.38 5.73 18.17
CA THR A 22 -0.15 5.69 16.72
C THR A 22 -0.28 4.26 16.23
N PRO A 23 -1.24 3.96 15.34
CA PRO A 23 -1.41 2.61 14.82
C PRO A 23 -0.22 2.20 13.97
N VAL A 24 0.12 0.90 14.01
CA VAL A 24 1.23 0.30 13.29
C VAL A 24 0.74 -0.81 12.38
N TRP A 25 1.10 -0.74 11.13
CA TRP A 25 1.14 -1.88 10.21
C TRP A 25 2.36 -1.72 9.31
N LEU A 26 2.82 -2.79 8.65
CA LEU A 26 4.08 -2.74 7.92
C LEU A 26 3.91 -3.27 6.50
N MET A 27 4.38 -2.52 5.50
CA MET A 27 4.41 -2.97 4.11
C MET A 27 5.18 -4.28 4.00
N ARG A 28 4.58 -5.29 3.38
CA ARG A 28 5.08 -6.67 3.28
C ARG A 28 5.21 -7.37 4.63
N GLN A 29 4.34 -7.03 5.61
CA GLN A 29 4.32 -7.67 6.94
C GLN A 29 4.15 -9.19 6.87
N ALA A 30 3.39 -9.72 5.91
CA ALA A 30 3.43 -11.14 5.53
C ALA A 30 4.53 -11.34 4.49
N GLY A 31 5.60 -12.04 4.85
CA GLY A 31 6.75 -12.14 3.95
C GLY A 31 7.82 -13.15 4.36
N ARG A 32 8.80 -13.33 3.47
CA ARG A 32 9.88 -14.32 3.59
C ARG A 32 10.79 -14.17 4.81
N TYR A 33 10.68 -13.09 5.57
CA TYR A 33 11.41 -12.92 6.82
C TYR A 33 10.80 -13.77 7.96
N LEU A 34 9.51 -14.16 7.85
CA LEU A 34 8.80 -14.99 8.83
C LEU A 34 9.01 -16.50 8.55
N PRO A 35 9.41 -17.29 9.55
CA PRO A 35 9.55 -18.74 9.38
C PRO A 35 8.22 -19.43 9.06
N GLU A 36 7.11 -19.02 9.67
CA GLU A 36 5.77 -19.53 9.40
C GLU A 36 5.33 -19.25 7.96
N TYR A 37 5.64 -18.09 7.40
CA TYR A 37 5.39 -17.79 5.99
C TYR A 37 6.16 -18.75 5.06
N LYS A 38 7.44 -19.00 5.38
CA LYS A 38 8.26 -19.95 4.59
C LYS A 38 7.67 -21.36 4.63
N ALA A 39 7.17 -21.80 5.79
CA ALA A 39 6.52 -23.11 5.95
C ALA A 39 5.24 -23.21 5.09
N THR A 40 4.38 -22.19 5.10
CA THR A 40 3.16 -22.17 4.28
C THR A 40 3.52 -22.10 2.79
N ARG A 41 4.53 -21.34 2.42
CA ARG A 41 5.00 -21.27 1.03
C ARG A 41 5.49 -22.61 0.50
N LEU A 42 6.16 -23.42 1.32
CA LEU A 42 6.56 -24.78 0.95
C LEU A 42 5.35 -25.68 0.65
N LYS A 43 4.28 -25.60 1.45
CA LYS A 43 3.01 -26.31 1.18
C LYS A 43 2.37 -25.90 -0.16
N ALA A 44 2.56 -24.64 -0.57
CA ALA A 44 2.09 -24.10 -1.85
C ALA A 44 3.07 -24.33 -3.02
N GLY A 45 3.91 -25.37 -2.96
CA GLY A 45 4.89 -25.70 -4.01
C GLY A 45 6.03 -24.70 -4.12
N ASN A 46 6.38 -24.01 -3.03
CA ASN A 46 7.38 -22.93 -2.97
C ASN A 46 7.08 -21.77 -3.97
N SER A 47 5.84 -21.66 -4.43
CA SER A 47 5.39 -20.68 -5.42
C SER A 47 4.72 -19.48 -4.76
N PHE A 48 5.08 -18.27 -5.21
CA PHE A 48 4.36 -17.06 -4.81
C PHE A 48 2.91 -17.09 -5.32
N MET A 49 2.73 -17.43 -6.61
CA MET A 49 1.39 -17.54 -7.20
C MET A 49 0.58 -18.65 -6.54
N GLY A 50 1.23 -19.76 -6.15
CA GLY A 50 0.58 -20.85 -5.40
C GLY A 50 0.00 -20.38 -4.05
N LEU A 51 0.64 -19.39 -3.39
CA LEU A 51 0.07 -18.74 -2.21
C LEU A 51 -1.05 -17.76 -2.59
N ALA A 52 -0.78 -16.86 -3.54
CA ALA A 52 -1.66 -15.73 -3.85
C ALA A 52 -2.97 -16.16 -4.52
N THR A 53 -2.94 -17.22 -5.34
CA THR A 53 -4.14 -17.72 -6.04
C THR A 53 -4.97 -18.72 -5.22
N ASN A 54 -4.51 -19.09 -4.03
CA ASN A 54 -5.25 -19.95 -3.11
C ASN A 54 -5.77 -19.13 -1.91
N PRO A 55 -7.10 -18.88 -1.80
CA PRO A 55 -7.66 -18.07 -0.72
C PRO A 55 -7.34 -18.57 0.68
N ALA A 56 -7.22 -19.89 0.89
CA ALA A 56 -6.89 -20.45 2.20
C ALA A 56 -5.44 -20.11 2.60
N TYR A 57 -4.49 -20.28 1.67
CA TYR A 57 -3.08 -19.90 1.94
C TYR A 57 -2.91 -18.38 2.05
N ALA A 58 -3.58 -17.60 1.20
CA ALA A 58 -3.56 -16.14 1.32
C ALA A 58 -4.10 -15.69 2.69
N THR A 59 -5.14 -16.33 3.19
CA THR A 59 -5.69 -16.07 4.54
C THR A 59 -4.67 -16.45 5.62
N GLU A 60 -4.12 -17.66 5.58
CA GLU A 60 -3.14 -18.13 6.57
C GLU A 60 -1.95 -17.15 6.68
N VAL A 61 -1.32 -16.78 5.55
CA VAL A 61 -0.15 -15.89 5.57
C VAL A 61 -0.50 -14.46 5.96
N THR A 62 -1.71 -13.98 5.67
CA THR A 62 -2.16 -12.65 6.12
C THR A 62 -2.30 -12.56 7.63
N LEU A 63 -2.73 -13.64 8.30
CA LEU A 63 -2.92 -13.67 9.74
C LEU A 63 -1.61 -13.86 10.52
N GLN A 64 -0.62 -14.54 9.97
CA GLN A 64 0.63 -14.87 10.66
C GLN A 64 1.33 -13.66 11.32
N PRO A 65 1.48 -12.49 10.68
CA PRO A 65 2.05 -11.32 11.34
C PRO A 65 1.24 -10.83 12.53
N LEU A 66 -0.09 -10.96 12.50
CA LEU A 66 -0.97 -10.53 13.58
C LEU A 66 -0.90 -11.47 14.80
N GLU A 67 -0.57 -12.75 14.59
CA GLU A 67 -0.32 -13.69 15.69
C GLU A 67 1.02 -13.40 16.39
N ARG A 68 1.99 -12.85 15.64
CA ARG A 68 3.32 -12.57 16.17
C ARG A 68 3.45 -11.18 16.77
N TYR A 69 2.79 -10.17 16.15
CA TYR A 69 2.94 -8.76 16.51
C TYR A 69 1.58 -8.12 16.79
N PRO A 70 1.48 -7.20 17.75
CA PRO A 70 0.24 -6.46 18.02
C PRO A 70 0.02 -5.35 16.96
N LEU A 71 -0.11 -5.73 15.69
CA LEU A 71 -0.37 -4.80 14.60
C LEU A 71 -1.82 -4.30 14.61
N ASP A 72 -2.03 -3.09 14.11
CA ASP A 72 -3.34 -2.40 14.13
C ASP A 72 -4.10 -2.53 12.80
N ALA A 73 -3.52 -3.14 11.78
CA ALA A 73 -4.19 -3.49 10.54
C ALA A 73 -3.60 -4.74 9.89
N ALA A 74 -4.45 -5.48 9.18
CA ALA A 74 -4.05 -6.51 8.22
C ALA A 74 -3.99 -5.90 6.83
N ILE A 75 -3.10 -6.41 5.98
CA ILE A 75 -3.13 -6.14 4.55
C ILE A 75 -3.28 -7.44 3.79
N LEU A 76 -4.15 -7.45 2.78
CA LEU A 76 -4.36 -8.56 1.87
C LEU A 76 -3.02 -9.11 1.34
N PHE A 77 -2.83 -10.42 1.37
CA PHE A 77 -1.71 -11.05 0.69
C PHE A 77 -2.07 -11.27 -0.79
N SER A 78 -1.45 -10.48 -1.67
CA SER A 78 -1.58 -10.51 -3.11
C SER A 78 -0.36 -9.84 -3.76
N ASP A 79 -0.41 -9.61 -5.06
CA ASP A 79 0.59 -8.81 -5.80
C ASP A 79 -0.10 -7.74 -6.66
N ILE A 80 0.55 -6.60 -6.86
CA ILE A 80 0.05 -5.53 -7.72
C ILE A 80 -0.05 -5.98 -9.19
N LEU A 81 0.74 -6.97 -9.60
CA LEU A 81 0.83 -7.44 -10.99
C LEU A 81 -0.23 -8.49 -11.35
N THR A 82 -1.09 -8.88 -10.42
CA THR A 82 -2.24 -9.76 -10.70
C THR A 82 -3.21 -9.12 -11.70
N VAL A 83 -3.35 -7.79 -11.67
CA VAL A 83 -4.21 -7.05 -12.61
C VAL A 83 -3.67 -7.13 -14.05
N PRO A 84 -2.41 -6.78 -14.34
CA PRO A 84 -1.84 -7.00 -15.69
C PRO A 84 -1.81 -8.48 -16.13
N ASP A 85 -1.62 -9.42 -15.20
CA ASP A 85 -1.70 -10.85 -15.49
C ASP A 85 -3.09 -11.22 -16.00
N ALA A 86 -4.14 -10.77 -15.34
CA ALA A 86 -5.52 -10.99 -15.77
C ALA A 86 -5.84 -10.32 -17.13
N MET A 87 -5.09 -9.28 -17.53
CA MET A 87 -5.15 -8.68 -18.86
C MET A 87 -4.51 -9.57 -19.95
N GLY A 88 -3.81 -10.66 -19.56
CA GLY A 88 -3.20 -11.59 -20.48
C GLY A 88 -1.70 -11.42 -20.72
N LEU A 89 -1.00 -10.63 -19.87
CA LEU A 89 0.44 -10.41 -20.03
C LEU A 89 1.30 -11.62 -19.60
N GLY A 90 0.73 -12.58 -18.86
CA GLY A 90 1.39 -13.85 -18.49
C GLY A 90 2.49 -13.62 -17.45
N LEU A 91 2.09 -13.40 -16.19
CA LEU A 91 2.98 -13.17 -15.06
C LEU A 91 3.68 -14.47 -14.61
N SER A 92 4.95 -14.39 -14.38
CA SER A 92 5.75 -15.47 -13.79
C SER A 92 6.76 -14.91 -12.77
N PHE A 93 7.19 -15.78 -11.83
CA PHE A 93 8.22 -15.48 -10.84
C PHE A 93 9.30 -16.55 -10.93
N GLY A 94 10.48 -16.21 -11.44
CA GLY A 94 11.64 -17.10 -11.46
C GLY A 94 12.24 -17.29 -10.06
N ALA A 95 12.97 -18.39 -9.85
CA ALA A 95 13.70 -18.65 -8.61
C ALA A 95 14.81 -17.61 -8.43
N GLY A 96 14.68 -16.77 -7.41
CA GLY A 96 15.65 -15.67 -7.13
C GLY A 96 15.51 -14.45 -8.05
N GLU A 97 14.63 -14.50 -9.04
CA GLU A 97 14.31 -13.40 -9.95
C GLU A 97 13.03 -12.66 -9.51
N GLY A 98 12.90 -11.40 -9.92
CA GLY A 98 11.66 -10.63 -9.77
C GLY A 98 10.55 -11.11 -10.70
N PRO A 99 9.41 -10.41 -10.70
CA PRO A 99 8.30 -10.72 -11.60
C PRO A 99 8.70 -10.49 -13.07
N ARG A 100 8.16 -11.33 -13.97
CA ARG A 100 8.33 -11.22 -15.44
C ARG A 100 7.01 -11.41 -16.15
N PHE A 101 6.79 -10.65 -17.22
CA PHE A 101 5.68 -10.83 -18.15
C PHE A 101 6.15 -11.51 -19.44
N ALA A 102 5.42 -12.53 -19.87
CA ALA A 102 5.69 -13.23 -21.13
C ALA A 102 5.34 -12.36 -22.35
N HIS A 103 4.32 -11.50 -22.23
CA HIS A 103 3.79 -10.68 -23.30
C HIS A 103 3.80 -9.17 -22.91
N PRO A 104 4.99 -8.53 -22.77
CA PRO A 104 5.06 -7.13 -22.44
C PRO A 104 4.59 -6.26 -23.63
N LEU A 105 4.13 -5.05 -23.35
CA LEU A 105 3.64 -4.09 -24.33
C LEU A 105 4.81 -3.45 -25.08
N ARG A 106 5.15 -3.94 -26.27
CA ARG A 106 6.33 -3.52 -27.03
C ARG A 106 5.99 -2.72 -28.29
N ASP A 107 4.78 -2.81 -28.78
CA ASP A 107 4.36 -2.18 -30.03
C ASP A 107 2.93 -1.63 -29.94
N GLU A 108 2.55 -0.87 -30.97
CA GLU A 108 1.25 -0.24 -31.05
C GLU A 108 0.10 -1.25 -31.13
N ALA A 109 0.31 -2.39 -31.76
CA ALA A 109 -0.72 -3.43 -31.89
C ALA A 109 -1.05 -4.03 -30.51
N ALA A 110 -0.03 -4.35 -29.70
CA ALA A 110 -0.19 -4.85 -28.33
C ALA A 110 -0.91 -3.82 -27.44
N VAL A 111 -0.53 -2.54 -27.53
CA VAL A 111 -1.20 -1.45 -26.78
C VAL A 111 -2.65 -1.27 -27.24
N ASN A 112 -2.91 -1.33 -28.55
CA ASN A 112 -4.26 -1.20 -29.09
C ASN A 112 -5.17 -2.39 -28.76
N ALA A 113 -4.60 -3.57 -28.54
CA ALA A 113 -5.33 -4.76 -28.10
C ALA A 113 -5.63 -4.79 -26.60
N LEU A 114 -4.91 -3.98 -25.78
CA LEU A 114 -5.06 -3.96 -24.33
C LEU A 114 -6.50 -3.58 -23.92
N ARG A 115 -7.06 -4.33 -22.96
CA ARG A 115 -8.39 -4.10 -22.38
C ARG A 115 -8.32 -4.33 -20.88
N ALA A 116 -9.21 -3.68 -20.13
CA ALA A 116 -9.44 -4.00 -18.71
C ALA A 116 -9.85 -5.48 -18.59
N PRO A 117 -9.37 -6.18 -17.57
CA PRO A 117 -9.61 -7.62 -17.43
C PRO A 117 -11.04 -7.87 -16.94
N ASP A 118 -11.56 -9.06 -17.29
CA ASP A 118 -12.70 -9.61 -16.60
C ASP A 118 -12.33 -9.91 -15.13
N MET A 119 -13.08 -9.34 -14.17
CA MET A 119 -12.84 -9.50 -12.75
C MET A 119 -13.01 -10.96 -12.28
N ASP A 120 -13.69 -11.82 -13.01
CA ASP A 120 -13.78 -13.23 -12.69
C ASP A 120 -12.42 -13.93 -12.72
N LYS A 121 -11.47 -13.45 -13.52
CA LYS A 121 -10.08 -13.94 -13.52
C LYS A 121 -9.34 -13.61 -12.21
N LEU A 122 -9.81 -12.63 -11.46
CA LEU A 122 -9.26 -12.17 -10.18
C LEU A 122 -10.13 -12.62 -8.98
N ARG A 123 -11.11 -13.52 -9.21
CA ARG A 123 -12.04 -13.98 -8.18
C ARG A 123 -11.31 -14.51 -6.94
N TYR A 124 -10.19 -15.21 -7.11
CA TYR A 124 -9.38 -15.71 -6.00
C TYR A 124 -8.92 -14.60 -5.03
N VAL A 125 -8.68 -13.39 -5.52
CA VAL A 125 -8.33 -12.24 -4.67
C VAL A 125 -9.52 -11.82 -3.82
N PHE A 126 -10.70 -11.73 -4.41
CA PHE A 126 -11.93 -11.32 -3.72
C PHE A 126 -12.39 -12.38 -2.71
N ASP A 127 -12.22 -13.66 -3.05
CA ASP A 127 -12.48 -14.77 -2.13
C ASP A 127 -11.48 -14.75 -0.96
N ALA A 128 -10.20 -14.42 -1.20
CA ALA A 128 -9.23 -14.20 -0.13
C ALA A 128 -9.63 -13.03 0.77
N VAL A 129 -10.08 -11.89 0.23
CA VAL A 129 -10.58 -10.76 1.02
C VAL A 129 -11.73 -11.20 1.93
N ARG A 130 -12.73 -11.92 1.40
CA ARG A 130 -13.86 -12.43 2.21
C ARG A 130 -13.40 -13.39 3.31
N SER A 131 -12.52 -14.34 2.95
CA SER A 131 -11.98 -15.33 3.89
C SER A 131 -11.18 -14.67 5.02
N ILE A 132 -10.30 -13.72 4.68
CA ILE A 132 -9.52 -12.96 5.67
C ILE A 132 -10.44 -12.15 6.57
N ARG A 133 -11.47 -11.49 6.03
CA ARG A 133 -12.45 -10.73 6.84
C ARG A 133 -13.16 -11.59 7.87
N ILE A 134 -13.56 -12.81 7.46
CA ILE A 134 -14.18 -13.79 8.38
C ILE A 134 -13.17 -14.22 9.45
N ALA A 135 -11.95 -14.56 9.05
CA ALA A 135 -10.91 -15.06 9.97
C ALA A 135 -10.43 -13.98 10.95
N LEU A 136 -10.35 -12.72 10.55
CA LEU A 136 -10.05 -11.58 11.43
C LEU A 136 -11.12 -11.38 12.51
N ASN A 137 -12.37 -11.75 12.24
CA ASN A 137 -13.48 -11.61 13.17
C ASN A 137 -13.52 -10.26 13.91
N GLY A 138 -13.22 -9.17 13.21
CA GLY A 138 -13.21 -7.82 13.77
C GLY A 138 -11.97 -7.45 14.59
N ARG A 139 -10.96 -8.31 14.71
CA ARG A 139 -9.73 -8.05 15.48
C ARG A 139 -9.06 -6.74 15.07
N VAL A 140 -8.81 -6.57 13.79
CA VAL A 140 -8.26 -5.36 13.16
C VAL A 140 -8.87 -5.16 11.77
N PRO A 141 -8.83 -3.95 11.17
CA PRO A 141 -9.29 -3.74 9.81
C PRO A 141 -8.38 -4.40 8.76
N LEU A 142 -8.97 -4.72 7.61
CA LEU A 142 -8.29 -5.27 6.44
C LEU A 142 -8.08 -4.19 5.38
N ILE A 143 -6.84 -4.03 4.93
CA ILE A 143 -6.44 -3.16 3.81
C ILE A 143 -6.43 -3.98 2.52
N GLY A 144 -7.19 -3.55 1.52
CA GLY A 144 -7.03 -3.97 0.13
C GLY A 144 -6.04 -3.08 -0.59
N PHE A 145 -5.54 -3.50 -1.76
CA PHE A 145 -4.57 -2.67 -2.48
C PHE A 145 -4.48 -2.98 -3.97
N SER A 146 -3.87 -2.05 -4.70
CA SER A 146 -3.43 -2.19 -6.09
C SER A 146 -2.17 -1.38 -6.35
N GLY A 147 -1.47 -1.66 -7.44
CA GLY A 147 -0.51 -0.71 -8.01
C GLY A 147 -1.22 0.50 -8.64
N SER A 148 -0.52 1.64 -8.73
CA SER A 148 -1.01 2.78 -9.50
C SER A 148 -1.04 2.48 -11.00
N PRO A 149 -1.84 3.19 -11.80
CA PRO A 149 -1.82 3.02 -13.25
C PRO A 149 -0.43 3.15 -13.88
N TRP A 150 0.40 4.08 -13.40
CA TRP A 150 1.77 4.26 -13.85
C TRP A 150 2.70 3.11 -13.43
N THR A 151 2.65 2.70 -12.17
CA THR A 151 3.49 1.60 -11.68
C THR A 151 3.17 0.30 -12.43
N LEU A 152 1.90 0.00 -12.67
CA LEU A 152 1.52 -1.16 -13.49
C LEU A 152 2.03 -1.02 -14.92
N ALA A 153 1.84 0.15 -15.56
CA ALA A 153 2.34 0.41 -16.91
C ALA A 153 3.86 0.22 -17.01
N SER A 154 4.61 0.61 -15.97
CA SER A 154 6.07 0.41 -15.94
C SER A 154 6.44 -1.06 -16.09
N TYR A 155 5.83 -1.94 -15.32
CA TYR A 155 6.06 -3.39 -15.45
C TYR A 155 5.53 -3.96 -16.76
N MET A 156 4.38 -3.48 -17.23
CA MET A 156 3.76 -3.95 -18.47
C MET A 156 4.63 -3.63 -19.69
N VAL A 157 5.30 -2.48 -19.72
CA VAL A 157 6.17 -2.05 -20.80
C VAL A 157 7.59 -2.59 -20.63
N GLU A 158 8.19 -2.51 -19.43
CA GLU A 158 9.54 -3.05 -19.20
C GLU A 158 9.54 -4.59 -19.26
N GLY A 159 8.44 -5.25 -18.91
CA GLY A 159 8.29 -6.71 -18.90
C GLY A 159 8.85 -7.36 -17.64
N ALA A 160 9.56 -6.61 -16.80
CA ALA A 160 10.17 -7.01 -15.53
C ALA A 160 10.41 -5.78 -14.65
N GLY A 161 11.08 -5.97 -13.50
CA GLY A 161 11.70 -4.83 -12.79
C GLY A 161 12.73 -4.13 -13.68
N SER A 162 12.89 -2.82 -13.51
CA SER A 162 13.84 -2.01 -14.28
C SER A 162 14.57 -1.04 -13.35
N ASP A 163 15.85 -0.79 -13.63
CA ASP A 163 16.66 0.18 -12.90
C ASP A 163 16.68 1.54 -13.61
N ASP A 164 16.58 1.57 -14.94
CA ASP A 164 16.65 2.78 -15.77
C ASP A 164 15.33 3.23 -16.40
N TYR A 165 14.31 2.34 -16.43
CA TYR A 165 12.99 2.61 -17.03
C TYR A 165 13.06 3.09 -18.48
N ARG A 166 14.05 2.61 -19.23
CA ARG A 166 14.39 3.11 -20.56
C ARG A 166 13.26 2.92 -21.56
N LEU A 167 12.61 1.77 -21.55
CA LEU A 167 11.58 1.45 -22.54
C LEU A 167 10.30 2.27 -22.30
N ILE A 168 9.82 2.31 -21.06
CA ILE A 168 8.61 3.08 -20.77
C ILE A 168 8.84 4.59 -20.91
N LYS A 169 10.03 5.11 -20.54
CA LYS A 169 10.35 6.53 -20.73
C LYS A 169 10.50 6.88 -22.22
N THR A 170 11.06 5.99 -23.01
CA THR A 170 11.09 6.16 -24.48
C THR A 170 9.68 6.23 -25.04
N LEU A 171 8.81 5.30 -24.65
CA LEU A 171 7.40 5.30 -25.07
C LEU A 171 6.69 6.59 -24.64
N LEU A 172 6.86 7.00 -23.40
CA LEU A 172 6.25 8.20 -22.83
C LEU A 172 6.57 9.47 -23.64
N TYR A 173 7.83 9.61 -24.07
CA TYR A 173 8.26 10.81 -24.80
C TYR A 173 8.04 10.72 -26.31
N SER A 174 8.13 9.53 -26.91
CA SER A 174 8.00 9.35 -28.37
C SER A 174 6.57 9.10 -28.84
N ARG A 175 5.77 8.40 -28.01
CA ARG A 175 4.38 8.05 -28.31
C ARG A 175 3.48 8.24 -27.07
N PRO A 176 3.32 9.51 -26.61
CA PRO A 176 2.48 9.81 -25.45
C PRO A 176 1.03 9.38 -25.63
N ASP A 177 0.53 9.31 -26.84
CA ASP A 177 -0.80 8.78 -27.20
C ASP A 177 -0.98 7.32 -26.74
N LEU A 178 0.00 6.46 -27.00
CA LEU A 178 0.00 5.06 -26.57
C LEU A 178 0.15 4.96 -25.05
N MET A 179 0.99 5.80 -24.45
CA MET A 179 1.15 5.84 -23.00
C MET A 179 -0.18 6.21 -22.32
N HIS A 180 -0.85 7.24 -22.77
CA HIS A 180 -2.17 7.64 -22.27
C HIS A 180 -3.20 6.51 -22.42
N ARG A 181 -3.16 5.74 -23.51
CA ARG A 181 -4.03 4.59 -23.71
C ARG A 181 -3.79 3.49 -22.67
N ILE A 182 -2.54 3.12 -22.42
CA ILE A 182 -2.19 2.13 -21.36
C ILE A 182 -2.70 2.60 -20.01
N LEU A 183 -2.43 3.86 -19.66
CA LEU A 183 -2.81 4.44 -18.37
C LEU A 183 -4.34 4.54 -18.21
N ALA A 184 -5.08 4.83 -19.27
CA ALA A 184 -6.53 4.84 -19.23
C ALA A 184 -7.12 3.45 -18.96
N VAL A 185 -6.62 2.40 -19.63
CA VAL A 185 -7.05 1.01 -19.38
C VAL A 185 -6.68 0.58 -17.96
N ASN A 186 -5.48 0.91 -17.49
CA ASN A 186 -5.07 0.59 -16.12
C ASN A 186 -5.94 1.33 -15.08
N THR A 187 -6.34 2.56 -15.36
CA THR A 187 -7.24 3.35 -14.47
C THR A 187 -8.59 2.65 -14.32
N GLU A 188 -9.20 2.23 -15.43
CA GLU A 188 -10.45 1.48 -15.42
C GLU A 188 -10.30 0.17 -14.63
N ALA A 189 -9.26 -0.61 -14.93
CA ALA A 189 -9.00 -1.88 -14.28
C ALA A 189 -8.76 -1.75 -12.78
N VAL A 190 -7.89 -0.81 -12.36
CA VAL A 190 -7.56 -0.57 -10.96
C VAL A 190 -8.78 -0.08 -10.18
N THR A 191 -9.57 0.81 -10.77
CA THR A 191 -10.81 1.32 -10.13
C THR A 191 -11.79 0.18 -9.89
N THR A 192 -12.06 -0.65 -10.89
CA THR A 192 -12.96 -1.79 -10.77
C THR A 192 -12.43 -2.82 -9.76
N TYR A 193 -11.14 -3.12 -9.85
CA TYR A 193 -10.47 -4.08 -8.95
C TYR A 193 -10.52 -3.67 -7.48
N LEU A 194 -10.24 -2.40 -7.17
CA LEU A 194 -10.31 -1.89 -5.80
C LEU A 194 -11.77 -1.80 -5.31
N ASN A 195 -12.72 -1.40 -6.14
CA ASN A 195 -14.14 -1.40 -5.79
C ASN A 195 -14.64 -2.81 -5.47
N THR A 196 -14.21 -3.83 -6.22
CA THR A 196 -14.58 -5.22 -5.94
C THR A 196 -13.93 -5.73 -4.64
N GLN A 197 -12.71 -5.29 -4.30
CA GLN A 197 -12.12 -5.57 -2.99
C GLN A 197 -12.91 -4.91 -1.85
N ILE A 198 -13.37 -3.68 -2.03
CA ILE A 198 -14.24 -2.99 -1.05
C ILE A 198 -15.53 -3.78 -0.86
N GLU A 199 -16.21 -4.16 -1.94
CA GLU A 199 -17.43 -4.99 -1.91
C GLU A 199 -17.21 -6.36 -1.26
N ALA A 200 -16.03 -6.95 -1.46
CA ALA A 200 -15.63 -8.20 -0.83
C ALA A 200 -15.33 -8.05 0.68
N GLY A 201 -15.18 -6.82 1.19
CA GLY A 201 -15.03 -6.52 2.61
C GLY A 201 -13.72 -5.84 3.02
N ALA A 202 -12.91 -5.33 2.09
CA ALA A 202 -11.80 -4.46 2.44
C ALA A 202 -12.31 -3.18 3.12
N GLN A 203 -11.66 -2.77 4.22
CA GLN A 203 -12.10 -1.67 5.08
C GLN A 203 -11.27 -0.40 4.91
N ALA A 204 -10.17 -0.50 4.20
CA ALA A 204 -9.37 0.58 3.64
C ALA A 204 -8.76 0.06 2.34
N VAL A 205 -8.38 0.95 1.44
CA VAL A 205 -7.65 0.57 0.23
C VAL A 205 -6.42 1.44 0.03
N MET A 206 -5.38 0.84 -0.55
CA MET A 206 -4.11 1.51 -0.79
C MET A 206 -3.68 1.39 -2.24
N ILE A 207 -3.23 2.50 -2.83
CA ILE A 207 -2.67 2.57 -4.17
C ILE A 207 -1.15 2.75 -4.04
N PHE A 208 -0.38 1.79 -4.56
CA PHE A 208 1.07 1.83 -4.55
C PHE A 208 1.61 2.42 -5.86
N ASP A 209 2.08 3.67 -5.80
CA ASP A 209 2.82 4.30 -6.88
C ASP A 209 4.34 4.18 -6.64
N SER A 210 4.81 2.93 -6.65
CA SER A 210 6.21 2.58 -6.31
C SER A 210 7.22 3.21 -7.26
N TRP A 211 6.79 3.60 -8.47
CA TRP A 211 7.65 4.14 -9.51
C TRP A 211 7.31 5.58 -9.93
N GLY A 212 6.45 6.27 -9.18
CA GLY A 212 6.11 7.69 -9.46
C GLY A 212 7.34 8.60 -9.43
N GLY A 213 8.21 8.41 -8.45
CA GLY A 213 9.40 9.23 -8.25
C GLY A 213 10.50 9.09 -9.32
N VAL A 214 10.37 8.17 -10.30
CA VAL A 214 11.31 8.10 -11.43
C VAL A 214 10.93 9.05 -12.58
N LEU A 215 9.76 9.68 -12.50
CA LEU A 215 9.29 10.66 -13.48
C LEU A 215 9.89 12.04 -13.22
N ALA A 216 10.09 12.79 -14.30
CA ALA A 216 10.43 14.20 -14.21
C ALA A 216 9.21 15.03 -13.78
N ASP A 217 9.46 16.23 -13.26
CA ASP A 217 8.41 17.22 -13.01
C ASP A 217 7.62 17.51 -14.29
N GLY A 218 6.31 17.69 -14.17
CA GLY A 218 5.38 17.78 -15.30
C GLY A 218 5.01 16.42 -15.90
N ALA A 219 5.93 15.48 -16.01
CA ALA A 219 5.63 14.10 -16.42
C ALA A 219 4.93 13.32 -15.30
N PHE A 220 5.35 13.51 -14.06
CA PHE A 220 4.69 12.92 -12.90
C PHE A 220 3.20 13.31 -12.85
N GLN A 221 2.89 14.60 -13.00
CA GLN A 221 1.53 15.09 -13.00
C GLN A 221 0.70 14.47 -14.12
N ARG A 222 1.25 14.42 -15.34
CA ARG A 222 0.52 13.97 -16.54
C ARG A 222 0.34 12.46 -16.64
N PHE A 223 1.32 11.66 -16.17
CA PHE A 223 1.34 10.22 -16.43
C PHE A 223 1.19 9.37 -15.17
N SER A 224 1.33 9.94 -13.97
CA SER A 224 1.05 9.22 -12.71
C SER A 224 -0.09 9.86 -11.93
N LEU A 225 0.07 11.12 -11.51
CA LEU A 225 -0.83 11.77 -10.56
C LEU A 225 -2.25 11.92 -11.11
N ASP A 226 -2.42 12.36 -12.36
CA ASP A 226 -3.74 12.53 -12.97
C ASP A 226 -4.52 11.23 -13.07
N TYR A 227 -3.86 10.13 -13.39
CA TYR A 227 -4.49 8.82 -13.47
C TYR A 227 -4.81 8.24 -12.10
N THR A 228 -3.92 8.43 -11.12
CA THR A 228 -4.17 8.07 -9.71
C THR A 228 -5.34 8.88 -9.15
N ARG A 229 -5.44 10.17 -9.44
CA ARG A 229 -6.60 11.02 -9.08
C ARG A 229 -7.90 10.47 -9.65
N ARG A 230 -7.93 10.03 -10.91
CA ARG A 230 -9.11 9.42 -11.53
C ARG A 230 -9.51 8.11 -10.85
N VAL A 231 -8.55 7.27 -10.48
CA VAL A 231 -8.82 6.08 -9.68
C VAL A 231 -9.47 6.48 -8.36
N VAL A 232 -8.86 7.38 -7.59
CA VAL A 232 -9.38 7.84 -6.29
C VAL A 232 -10.81 8.39 -6.40
N ALA A 233 -11.08 9.17 -7.44
CA ALA A 233 -12.41 9.73 -7.70
C ALA A 233 -13.46 8.66 -8.06
N GLY A 234 -13.05 7.53 -8.63
CA GLY A 234 -13.94 6.42 -9.00
C GLY A 234 -14.15 5.38 -7.90
N LEU A 235 -13.48 5.52 -6.75
CA LEU A 235 -13.60 4.54 -5.66
C LEU A 235 -14.87 4.72 -4.83
N LYS A 236 -15.46 3.60 -4.42
CA LYS A 236 -16.49 3.54 -3.37
C LYS A 236 -15.88 3.97 -2.05
N ARG A 237 -16.52 4.94 -1.39
CA ARG A 237 -16.02 5.51 -0.13
C ARG A 237 -16.75 4.99 1.09
N GLU A 238 -17.72 4.08 0.88
CA GLU A 238 -18.50 3.47 1.94
C GLU A 238 -18.76 2.00 1.64
N ASN A 239 -18.70 1.18 2.70
CA ASN A 239 -19.11 -0.21 2.69
C ASN A 239 -19.57 -0.61 4.10
N ASP A 240 -20.62 -1.44 4.21
CA ASP A 240 -21.19 -1.88 5.50
C ASP A 240 -21.51 -0.72 6.48
N GLY A 241 -21.96 0.43 5.96
CA GLY A 241 -22.26 1.62 6.75
C GLY A 241 -21.04 2.32 7.36
N ARG A 242 -19.84 2.07 6.82
CA ARG A 242 -18.58 2.69 7.25
C ARG A 242 -17.85 3.34 6.09
N ARG A 243 -17.21 4.46 6.37
CA ARG A 243 -16.29 5.09 5.42
C ARG A 243 -15.08 4.17 5.19
N VAL A 244 -14.69 4.01 3.92
CA VAL A 244 -13.51 3.29 3.47
C VAL A 244 -12.43 4.32 3.12
N PRO A 245 -11.39 4.51 3.96
CA PRO A 245 -10.31 5.43 3.65
C PRO A 245 -9.45 4.93 2.50
N VAL A 246 -8.94 5.88 1.72
CA VAL A 246 -8.04 5.65 0.59
C VAL A 246 -6.66 6.19 0.93
N ILE A 247 -5.66 5.34 0.77
CA ILE A 247 -4.24 5.64 1.00
C ILE A 247 -3.54 5.69 -0.35
N VAL A 248 -2.77 6.73 -0.61
CA VAL A 248 -1.89 6.81 -1.79
C VAL A 248 -0.45 6.90 -1.33
N PHE A 249 0.39 6.02 -1.85
CA PHE A 249 1.83 6.00 -1.58
C PHE A 249 2.59 6.21 -2.87
N THR A 250 3.46 7.22 -2.92
CA THR A 250 4.39 7.46 -4.02
C THR A 250 5.82 7.45 -3.49
N LYS A 251 6.62 6.47 -3.92
CA LYS A 251 8.05 6.46 -3.60
C LYS A 251 8.74 7.61 -4.36
N GLY A 252 9.48 8.44 -3.64
CA GLY A 252 10.09 9.66 -4.19
C GLY A 252 9.10 10.82 -4.39
N GLY A 253 7.86 10.70 -3.90
CA GLY A 253 6.81 11.69 -4.09
C GLY A 253 6.90 12.93 -3.19
N GLY A 254 7.86 13.00 -2.26
CA GLY A 254 7.96 14.09 -1.29
C GLY A 254 8.12 15.48 -1.89
N VAL A 255 8.61 15.58 -3.14
CA VAL A 255 8.74 16.85 -3.89
C VAL A 255 7.38 17.38 -4.38
N TRP A 256 6.38 16.50 -4.59
CA TRP A 256 5.03 16.83 -5.07
C TRP A 256 3.96 16.59 -3.99
N LEU A 257 4.33 16.71 -2.73
CA LEU A 257 3.51 16.30 -1.60
C LEU A 257 2.15 17.00 -1.56
N GLU A 258 2.09 18.31 -1.81
CA GLU A 258 0.83 19.08 -1.83
C GLU A 258 -0.09 18.64 -2.97
N GLU A 259 0.49 18.34 -4.13
CA GLU A 259 -0.28 17.87 -5.28
C GLU A 259 -0.85 16.47 -5.02
N ILE A 260 -0.07 15.59 -4.38
CA ILE A 260 -0.52 14.25 -3.97
C ILE A 260 -1.61 14.36 -2.90
N ALA A 261 -1.47 15.26 -1.92
CA ALA A 261 -2.49 15.48 -0.90
C ALA A 261 -3.82 16.00 -1.46
N ALA A 262 -3.77 16.72 -2.60
CA ALA A 262 -4.94 17.33 -3.22
C ALA A 262 -5.77 16.39 -4.12
N ILE A 263 -5.38 15.10 -4.29
CA ILE A 263 -6.11 14.19 -5.20
C ILE A 263 -7.37 13.56 -4.60
N GLY A 264 -7.70 13.86 -3.33
CA GLY A 264 -8.90 13.33 -2.66
C GLY A 264 -8.68 12.02 -1.88
N ALA A 265 -7.43 11.60 -1.69
CA ALA A 265 -7.10 10.53 -0.75
C ALA A 265 -7.24 11.00 0.71
N ASP A 266 -7.48 10.07 1.64
CA ASP A 266 -7.53 10.39 3.07
C ASP A 266 -6.15 10.36 3.71
N VAL A 267 -5.21 9.57 3.13
CA VAL A 267 -3.87 9.34 3.66
C VAL A 267 -2.84 9.43 2.55
N VAL A 268 -1.74 10.12 2.83
CA VAL A 268 -0.53 10.10 1.98
C VAL A 268 0.56 9.30 2.67
N GLY A 269 1.00 8.23 2.01
CA GLY A 269 2.15 7.43 2.42
C GLY A 269 3.46 8.04 1.94
N LEU A 270 4.44 8.10 2.83
CA LEU A 270 5.76 8.68 2.61
C LEU A 270 6.84 7.59 2.63
N ASP A 271 7.81 7.71 1.77
CA ASP A 271 9.05 6.94 1.88
C ASP A 271 10.04 7.58 2.88
N TRP A 272 11.12 6.87 3.18
CA TRP A 272 12.10 7.28 4.18
C TRP A 272 12.93 8.52 3.81
N THR A 273 12.82 9.04 2.59
CA THR A 273 13.54 10.26 2.16
C THR A 273 12.82 11.53 2.57
N ALA A 274 11.53 11.43 2.91
CA ALA A 274 10.73 12.57 3.32
C ALA A 274 10.92 12.87 4.83
N ASN A 275 11.06 14.13 5.18
CA ASN A 275 10.99 14.55 6.58
C ASN A 275 9.52 14.62 7.03
N LEU A 276 9.14 13.76 7.98
CA LEU A 276 7.75 13.58 8.41
C LEU A 276 7.17 14.83 9.10
N GLY A 277 7.98 15.55 9.88
CA GLY A 277 7.56 16.79 10.53
C GLY A 277 7.30 17.92 9.54
N GLN A 278 8.15 18.05 8.52
CA GLN A 278 7.92 19.00 7.42
C GLN A 278 6.68 18.60 6.60
N ALA A 279 6.52 17.31 6.30
CA ALA A 279 5.33 16.82 5.61
C ALA A 279 4.04 17.16 6.39
N ARG A 280 4.05 16.95 7.72
CA ARG A 280 2.93 17.34 8.60
C ARG A 280 2.62 18.82 8.51
N SER A 281 3.62 19.70 8.57
CA SER A 281 3.39 21.14 8.48
C SER A 281 2.84 21.58 7.13
N ARG A 282 3.22 20.89 6.05
CA ARG A 282 2.78 21.19 4.67
C ARG A 282 1.35 20.70 4.40
N VAL A 283 1.01 19.47 4.77
CA VAL A 283 -0.26 18.86 4.35
C VAL A 283 -1.04 18.14 5.45
N GLY A 284 -0.54 18.07 6.69
CA GLY A 284 -1.19 17.37 7.81
C GLY A 284 -2.57 17.92 8.17
N HIS A 285 -2.86 19.18 7.81
CA HIS A 285 -4.18 19.79 7.95
C HIS A 285 -5.20 19.30 6.91
N GLN A 286 -4.77 18.64 5.84
CA GLN A 286 -5.63 18.11 4.75
C GLN A 286 -5.78 16.60 4.83
N VAL A 287 -4.69 15.87 5.03
CA VAL A 287 -4.62 14.42 4.97
C VAL A 287 -3.90 13.84 6.18
N ALA A 288 -4.18 12.59 6.53
CA ALA A 288 -3.32 11.83 7.43
C ALA A 288 -2.01 11.44 6.71
N LEU A 289 -0.94 11.24 7.48
CA LEU A 289 0.36 10.82 6.97
C LEU A 289 0.69 9.40 7.44
N GLN A 290 1.22 8.58 6.53
CA GLN A 290 1.65 7.24 6.83
C GLN A 290 3.14 7.08 6.54
N GLY A 291 3.86 6.50 7.46
CA GLY A 291 5.28 6.18 7.30
C GLY A 291 6.10 6.50 8.55
N ASN A 292 7.45 6.66 8.41
CA ASN A 292 8.21 6.42 7.17
C ASN A 292 9.61 5.91 7.50
N LEU A 293 9.71 4.94 8.43
CA LEU A 293 11.00 4.40 8.85
C LEU A 293 11.73 3.74 7.66
N ASP A 294 13.04 4.00 7.52
CA ASP A 294 13.87 3.26 6.56
C ASP A 294 13.83 1.76 6.90
N PRO A 295 13.40 0.90 5.96
CA PRO A 295 13.36 -0.54 6.20
C PRO A 295 14.72 -1.15 6.57
N SER A 296 15.82 -0.52 6.19
CA SER A 296 17.19 -0.96 6.50
C SER A 296 17.52 -0.84 7.98
N VAL A 297 16.83 0.01 8.72
CA VAL A 297 16.95 0.11 10.19
C VAL A 297 16.67 -1.23 10.87
N LEU A 298 15.79 -2.04 10.29
CA LEU A 298 15.46 -3.38 10.82
C LEU A 298 16.63 -4.38 10.77
N PHE A 299 17.75 -4.05 10.16
CA PHE A 299 18.98 -4.87 10.26
C PHE A 299 19.84 -4.51 11.47
N ALA A 300 19.61 -3.36 12.10
CA ALA A 300 20.34 -2.93 13.28
C ALA A 300 19.88 -3.68 14.54
N PRO A 301 20.65 -3.66 15.64
CA PRO A 301 20.23 -4.25 16.91
C PRO A 301 18.88 -3.70 17.43
N PRO A 302 18.10 -4.48 18.20
CA PRO A 302 16.76 -4.11 18.64
C PRO A 302 16.65 -2.75 19.33
N GLU A 303 17.64 -2.36 20.13
CA GLU A 303 17.70 -1.06 20.79
C GLU A 303 17.87 0.11 19.81
N ALA A 304 18.61 -0.10 18.74
CA ALA A 304 18.72 0.90 17.66
C ALA A 304 17.42 0.99 16.85
N VAL A 305 16.79 -0.15 16.54
CA VAL A 305 15.49 -0.21 15.88
C VAL A 305 14.44 0.53 16.69
N ALA A 306 14.37 0.30 18.00
CA ALA A 306 13.45 0.98 18.91
C ALA A 306 13.68 2.50 18.93
N ARG A 307 14.93 2.92 19.03
CA ARG A 307 15.31 4.36 19.03
C ARG A 307 14.90 5.05 17.73
N GLU A 308 15.20 4.44 16.56
CA GLU A 308 14.85 5.02 15.26
C GLU A 308 13.32 5.05 15.03
N GLY A 309 12.60 4.02 15.52
CA GLY A 309 11.14 4.00 15.51
C GLY A 309 10.54 5.15 16.34
N VAL A 310 11.12 5.43 17.52
CA VAL A 310 10.73 6.57 18.36
C VAL A 310 11.07 7.88 17.67
N ALA A 311 12.23 8.00 17.02
CA ALA A 311 12.63 9.21 16.30
C ALA A 311 11.62 9.59 15.19
N VAL A 312 11.03 8.63 14.50
CA VAL A 312 9.94 8.88 13.53
C VAL A 312 8.72 9.50 14.21
N LEU A 313 8.31 9.00 15.40
CA LEU A 313 7.20 9.55 16.16
C LEU A 313 7.52 10.99 16.67
N GLU A 314 8.73 11.22 17.10
CA GLU A 314 9.18 12.54 17.56
C GLU A 314 9.27 13.55 16.43
N ALA A 315 9.69 13.11 15.23
CA ALA A 315 9.69 13.94 14.02
C ALA A 315 8.27 14.37 13.62
N PHE A 316 7.28 13.47 13.73
CA PHE A 316 5.87 13.85 13.56
C PHE A 316 5.40 14.78 14.69
N GLY A 317 5.84 14.54 15.90
CA GLY A 317 5.44 15.26 17.11
C GLY A 317 4.11 14.76 17.69
N ARG A 318 3.67 15.42 18.77
CA ARG A 318 2.38 15.09 19.41
C ARG A 318 1.24 15.45 18.46
N PRO A 319 0.30 14.52 18.22
CA PRO A 319 -0.90 14.82 17.44
C PRO A 319 -1.68 15.96 18.10
N GLN A 320 -2.10 16.92 17.31
CA GLN A 320 -2.86 18.07 17.76
C GLN A 320 -4.18 18.15 17.03
N ARG A 321 -5.17 18.78 17.65
CA ARG A 321 -6.40 19.16 16.96
C ARG A 321 -6.07 20.36 16.08
N ASP A 322 -6.33 20.25 14.75
CA ASP A 322 -6.18 21.42 13.90
C ASP A 322 -7.27 22.45 14.27
N GLY A 323 -6.84 23.69 14.47
CA GLY A 323 -7.75 24.81 14.74
C GLY A 323 -8.50 25.30 13.50
N VAL A 324 -8.38 24.62 12.38
CA VAL A 324 -8.89 25.04 11.06
C VAL A 324 -10.04 24.13 10.64
N GLY A 325 -11.26 24.62 10.78
CA GLY A 325 -12.49 23.98 10.29
C GLY A 325 -13.53 23.73 11.38
N GLN A 326 -14.82 23.75 10.99
CA GLN A 326 -15.93 23.54 11.94
C GLN A 326 -15.95 22.11 12.53
N ASP A 327 -15.29 21.15 11.87
CA ASP A 327 -15.22 19.75 12.29
C ASP A 327 -13.90 19.35 12.96
N GLY A 328 -12.94 20.27 13.10
CA GLY A 328 -11.67 20.17 13.81
C GLY A 328 -11.05 18.78 13.80
N GLY A 329 -10.41 18.40 12.68
CA GLY A 329 -9.71 17.12 12.58
C GLY A 329 -8.49 17.05 13.50
N TRP A 330 -8.00 15.83 13.74
CA TRP A 330 -6.73 15.60 14.41
C TRP A 330 -5.64 15.33 13.37
N ASP A 331 -4.39 15.67 13.69
CA ASP A 331 -3.27 15.20 12.87
C ASP A 331 -3.23 13.67 12.89
N GLY A 332 -3.49 13.05 11.74
CA GLY A 332 -3.47 11.60 11.59
C GLY A 332 -2.06 11.10 11.30
N HIS A 333 -1.52 10.23 12.15
CA HIS A 333 -0.28 9.50 11.90
C HIS A 333 -0.50 8.00 11.96
N ILE A 334 -0.13 7.31 10.90
CA ILE A 334 -0.05 5.85 10.81
C ILE A 334 1.43 5.48 10.70
N PHE A 335 1.98 4.77 11.68
CA PHE A 335 3.36 4.31 11.59
C PHE A 335 3.48 3.17 10.59
N ASN A 336 4.44 3.31 9.70
CA ASN A 336 4.85 2.27 8.75
C ASN A 336 6.33 2.43 8.41
N LEU A 337 6.86 1.47 7.67
CA LEU A 337 8.12 1.64 6.96
C LEU A 337 7.92 2.52 5.73
N GLY A 338 8.97 3.16 5.27
CA GLY A 338 8.97 3.90 4.01
C GLY A 338 8.92 3.02 2.75
N HIS A 339 9.04 1.70 2.89
CA HIS A 339 8.83 0.66 1.87
C HIS A 339 8.66 -0.71 2.53
N GLY A 340 8.60 -1.78 1.75
CA GLY A 340 8.38 -3.14 2.28
C GLY A 340 9.54 -3.71 3.09
N ILE A 341 9.22 -4.54 4.09
CA ILE A 341 10.19 -5.30 4.89
C ILE A 341 11.07 -6.16 3.97
N SER A 342 12.38 -6.19 4.27
CA SER A 342 13.32 -7.10 3.63
C SER A 342 13.14 -8.55 4.13
N GLN A 343 13.37 -9.52 3.23
CA GLN A 343 13.38 -10.94 3.58
C GLN A 343 14.49 -11.34 4.57
N HIS A 344 15.47 -10.45 4.79
CA HIS A 344 16.62 -10.66 5.68
C HIS A 344 16.41 -10.05 7.07
N THR A 345 15.27 -9.42 7.32
CA THR A 345 14.94 -8.83 8.62
C THR A 345 14.75 -9.93 9.67
N PRO A 346 15.43 -9.85 10.83
CA PRO A 346 15.12 -10.72 11.95
C PRO A 346 13.72 -10.42 12.52
N PRO A 347 12.87 -11.43 12.75
CA PRO A 347 11.50 -11.20 13.26
C PRO A 347 11.45 -10.48 14.62
N GLU A 348 12.42 -10.72 15.49
CA GLU A 348 12.52 -10.09 16.81
C GLU A 348 12.77 -8.58 16.73
N HIS A 349 13.41 -8.08 15.66
CA HIS A 349 13.62 -6.64 15.44
C HIS A 349 12.29 -5.93 15.15
N VAL A 350 11.38 -6.61 14.45
CA VAL A 350 10.01 -6.10 14.23
C VAL A 350 9.23 -6.04 15.55
N THR A 351 9.41 -7.02 16.44
CA THR A 351 8.82 -6.99 17.79
C THR A 351 9.28 -5.75 18.55
N ALA A 352 10.60 -5.49 18.58
CA ALA A 352 11.17 -4.33 19.25
C ALA A 352 10.60 -3.00 18.68
N LEU A 353 10.49 -2.90 17.35
CA LEU A 353 9.91 -1.74 16.68
C LEU A 353 8.47 -1.49 17.13
N VAL A 354 7.58 -2.49 16.96
CA VAL A 354 6.15 -2.33 17.26
C VAL A 354 5.90 -2.01 18.73
N GLN A 355 6.62 -2.65 19.63
CA GLN A 355 6.53 -2.37 21.07
C GLN A 355 6.98 -0.94 21.41
N ALA A 356 8.11 -0.49 20.85
CA ALA A 356 8.63 0.85 21.09
C ALA A 356 7.67 1.93 20.57
N VAL A 357 7.13 1.75 19.34
CA VAL A 357 6.18 2.68 18.74
C VAL A 357 4.90 2.78 19.57
N HIS A 358 4.31 1.66 19.98
CA HIS A 358 3.11 1.67 20.81
C HIS A 358 3.35 2.30 22.19
N ALA A 359 4.44 1.90 22.85
CA ALA A 359 4.76 2.44 24.20
C ALA A 359 4.96 3.94 24.15
N HIS A 360 5.83 4.44 23.25
CA HIS A 360 6.13 5.87 23.15
C HIS A 360 4.90 6.68 22.71
N SER A 361 4.16 6.22 21.70
CA SER A 361 3.02 6.97 21.18
C SER A 361 1.85 7.08 22.17
N ARG A 362 1.71 6.14 23.11
CA ARG A 362 0.75 6.28 24.23
C ARG A 362 1.13 7.43 25.17
N THR A 363 2.41 7.58 25.50
CA THR A 363 2.87 8.69 26.35
C THR A 363 2.63 10.05 25.71
N GLN A 364 2.72 10.13 24.37
CA GLN A 364 2.43 11.37 23.65
C GLN A 364 0.94 11.79 23.71
N ARG A 365 0.02 10.87 24.03
CA ARG A 365 -1.42 11.10 24.06
C ARG A 365 -2.02 11.19 25.46
N THR A 366 -1.24 10.86 26.49
CA THR A 366 -1.65 11.08 27.88
C THR A 366 -1.60 12.59 28.16
N PRO A 367 -2.68 13.21 28.67
CA PRO A 367 -2.60 14.58 29.16
C PRO A 367 -1.51 14.71 30.24
N VAL A 368 -0.67 15.74 30.14
CA VAL A 368 0.31 16.09 31.18
C VAL A 368 -0.41 16.71 32.34
#